data_c3b428b7aeddbc10794269e02fea6cd9
#
_entry.id   c3b428b7aeddbc10794269e02fea6cd9
#
_cell.length_a   1.000
_cell.length_b   1.000
_cell.length_c   1.000
_cell.angle_alpha   90.00
_cell.angle_beta   90.00
_cell.angle_gamma   90.00
#
_symmetry.space_group_name_H-M   'P 1'
#
loop_
_entity.id
_entity.type
_entity.pdbx_description
1 polymer ?
#
loop_
_entity_poly.entity_id
_entity_poly.type
_entity_poly.pdbx_seq_one_letter_code
_entity_poly.pdbx_strand_id
1 'polypeptide(L)'
;MVIVIIIASATKLFSSLTEIVNVGINSLANETTNMTTIIAAVPKSTMNTFTNALSITLIAGIILFIIFSFLSFTAQVRFAKTGSGTEGLRFREILRDISKVGLIKMIVTLIVIYIIAFALVFVIGLIGLIPYIGVFIGIFVGIPFIILFLYRAIGLLYADA
;
A
#
# COMPACT_ATOMS: atom_id res chain seq x y z
N MET A 1 3.11 -6.61 8.91
CA MET A 1 4.01 -5.58 9.45
C MET A 1 5.29 -6.18 10.04
N VAL A 2 5.24 -7.15 10.95
CA VAL A 2 6.43 -7.78 11.56
C VAL A 2 7.42 -8.33 10.52
N ILE A 3 6.94 -9.01 9.48
CA ILE A 3 7.79 -9.60 8.42
C ILE A 3 8.60 -8.51 7.67
N VAL A 4 8.00 -7.36 7.39
CA VAL A 4 8.71 -6.25 6.71
C VAL A 4 9.81 -5.69 7.62
N ILE A 5 9.55 -5.58 8.92
CA ILE A 5 10.54 -5.15 9.91
C ILE A 5 11.69 -6.15 10.00
N ILE A 6 11.42 -7.46 9.98
CA ILE A 6 12.44 -8.51 9.98
C ILE A 6 13.30 -8.41 8.70
N ILE A 7 12.69 -8.20 7.53
CA ILE A 7 13.41 -8.03 6.27
C ILE A 7 14.28 -6.76 6.31
N ALA A 8 13.74 -5.65 6.77
CA ALA A 8 14.46 -4.39 6.91
C ALA A 8 15.66 -4.52 7.87
N SER A 9 15.50 -5.27 8.95
CA SER A 9 16.57 -5.59 9.89
C SER A 9 17.63 -6.50 9.26
N ALA A 10 17.22 -7.59 8.60
CA ALA A 10 18.13 -8.53 7.95
C ALA A 10 18.93 -7.90 6.80
N THR A 11 18.36 -6.92 6.09
CA THR A 11 19.03 -6.18 5.00
C THR A 11 19.92 -5.03 5.48
N LYS A 12 20.09 -4.86 6.79
CA LYS A 12 20.87 -3.77 7.40
C LYS A 12 20.32 -2.36 7.09
N LEU A 13 19.03 -2.24 6.75
CA LEU A 13 18.40 -0.95 6.44
C LEU A 13 18.52 0.03 7.61
N PHE A 14 18.23 -0.43 8.82
CA PHE A 14 18.28 0.42 10.01
C PHE A 14 19.69 0.85 10.38
N SER A 15 20.68 -0.03 10.25
CA SER A 15 22.08 0.31 10.56
C SER A 15 22.64 1.32 9.56
N SER A 16 22.39 1.17 8.28
CA SER A 16 22.80 2.13 7.26
C SER A 16 22.09 3.49 7.40
N LEU A 17 20.80 3.47 7.77
CA LEU A 17 20.06 4.70 8.07
C LEU A 17 20.66 5.44 9.26
N THR A 18 20.98 4.73 10.36
CA THR A 18 21.61 5.32 11.56
C THR A 18 22.97 5.93 11.22
N GLU A 19 23.77 5.28 10.39
CA GLU A 19 25.07 5.81 9.95
C GLU A 19 24.90 7.08 9.12
N ILE A 20 23.95 7.12 8.18
CA ILE A 20 23.63 8.31 7.39
C ILE A 20 23.19 9.47 8.28
N VAL A 21 22.32 9.20 9.25
CA VAL A 21 21.82 10.20 10.21
C VAL A 21 22.97 10.75 11.06
N ASN A 22 23.86 9.88 11.56
CA ASN A 22 25.03 10.32 12.35
C ASN A 22 25.98 11.19 11.53
N VAL A 23 26.24 10.85 10.27
CA VAL A 23 27.03 11.70 9.37
C VAL A 23 26.36 13.06 9.20
N GLY A 24 25.02 13.08 9.01
CA GLY A 24 24.24 14.32 8.91
C GLY A 24 24.36 15.19 10.17
N ILE A 25 24.17 14.60 11.34
CA ILE A 25 24.28 15.31 12.64
C ILE A 25 25.69 15.88 12.84
N ASN A 26 26.75 15.10 12.58
CA ASN A 26 28.11 15.53 12.71
C ASN A 26 28.48 16.65 11.71
N SER A 27 27.92 16.60 10.51
CA SER A 27 28.11 17.64 9.49
C SER A 27 27.45 18.96 9.89
N LEU A 28 26.27 18.90 10.50
CA LEU A 28 25.55 20.07 11.05
C LEU A 28 26.32 20.68 12.25
N ALA A 29 26.87 19.83 13.11
CA ALA A 29 27.67 20.28 14.25
C ALA A 29 28.96 21.01 13.82
N ASN A 30 29.49 20.72 12.61
CA ASN A 30 30.67 21.36 12.02
C ASN A 30 30.32 22.54 11.09
N GLU A 31 29.13 23.14 11.24
CA GLU A 31 28.65 24.29 10.47
C GLU A 31 28.55 24.08 8.94
N THR A 32 28.63 22.86 8.46
CA THR A 32 28.44 22.55 7.04
C THR A 32 26.95 22.51 6.73
N THR A 33 26.39 23.62 6.31
CA THR A 33 24.92 23.78 6.05
C THR A 33 24.47 23.31 4.67
N ASN A 34 25.37 22.85 3.81
CA ASN A 34 25.03 22.50 2.43
C ASN A 34 24.64 21.01 2.31
N MET A 35 23.42 20.72 1.90
CA MET A 35 22.92 19.35 1.75
C MET A 35 23.83 18.50 0.84
N THR A 36 24.44 19.10 -0.18
CA THR A 36 25.36 18.42 -1.11
C THR A 36 26.64 17.94 -0.43
N THR A 37 27.19 18.73 0.50
CA THR A 37 28.37 18.34 1.28
C THR A 37 28.07 17.26 2.30
N ILE A 38 26.90 17.29 2.91
CA ILE A 38 26.42 16.24 3.83
C ILE A 38 26.28 14.91 3.09
N ILE A 39 25.64 14.91 1.93
CA ILE A 39 25.47 13.70 1.11
C ILE A 39 26.83 13.17 0.62
N ALA A 40 27.75 14.04 0.25
CA ALA A 40 29.10 13.66 -0.19
C ALA A 40 29.96 13.07 0.95
N ALA A 41 29.68 13.43 2.21
CA ALA A 41 30.35 12.89 3.38
C ALA A 41 29.93 11.47 3.75
N VAL A 42 28.75 10.99 3.23
CA VAL A 42 28.32 9.62 3.46
C VAL A 42 29.16 8.65 2.62
N PRO A 43 29.76 7.61 3.23
CA PRO A 43 30.52 6.62 2.48
C PRO A 43 29.66 5.98 1.37
N LYS A 44 30.22 5.86 0.17
CA LYS A 44 29.50 5.24 -0.98
C LYS A 44 29.03 3.81 -0.68
N SER A 45 29.78 3.06 0.12
CA SER A 45 29.40 1.73 0.59
C SER A 45 28.11 1.75 1.42
N THR A 46 27.98 2.72 2.33
CA THR A 46 26.80 2.89 3.17
C THR A 46 25.59 3.30 2.35
N MET A 47 25.76 4.24 1.41
CA MET A 47 24.71 4.66 0.50
C MET A 47 24.22 3.50 -0.38
N ASN A 48 25.13 2.70 -0.93
CA ASN A 48 24.75 1.52 -1.72
C ASN A 48 24.05 0.47 -0.86
N THR A 49 24.52 0.21 0.35
CA THR A 49 23.87 -0.72 1.28
C THR A 49 22.47 -0.25 1.62
N PHE A 50 22.30 1.03 1.92
CA PHE A 50 20.99 1.62 2.20
C PHE A 50 20.04 1.50 1.01
N THR A 51 20.49 1.88 -0.21
CA THR A 51 19.66 1.83 -1.42
C THR A 51 19.24 0.40 -1.74
N ASN A 52 20.14 -0.56 -1.66
CA ASN A 52 19.83 -1.97 -1.89
C ASN A 52 18.86 -2.53 -0.83
N ALA A 53 19.12 -2.24 0.45
CA ALA A 53 18.27 -2.66 1.54
C ALA A 53 16.86 -2.05 1.43
N LEU A 54 16.77 -0.77 1.07
CA LEU A 54 15.51 -0.07 0.85
C LEU A 54 14.74 -0.71 -0.32
N SER A 55 15.41 -0.97 -1.44
CA SER A 55 14.79 -1.59 -2.62
C SER A 55 14.24 -2.98 -2.29
N ILE A 56 15.01 -3.83 -1.63
CA ILE A 56 14.56 -5.17 -1.22
C ILE A 56 13.38 -5.08 -0.26
N THR A 57 13.44 -4.19 0.72
CA THR A 57 12.37 -3.99 1.71
C THR A 57 11.09 -3.47 1.07
N LEU A 58 11.20 -2.52 0.12
CA LEU A 58 10.05 -2.01 -0.63
C LEU A 58 9.40 -3.08 -1.49
N ILE A 59 10.20 -3.85 -2.24
CA ILE A 59 9.67 -4.93 -3.09
C ILE A 59 8.95 -5.97 -2.24
N ALA A 60 9.58 -6.41 -1.14
CA ALA A 60 8.96 -7.35 -0.21
C ALA A 60 7.69 -6.78 0.43
N GLY A 61 7.71 -5.49 0.81
CA GLY A 61 6.55 -4.79 1.35
C GLY A 61 5.40 -4.71 0.36
N ILE A 62 5.68 -4.41 -0.90
CA ILE A 62 4.66 -4.37 -1.98
C ILE A 62 4.05 -5.77 -2.19
N ILE A 63 4.87 -6.82 -2.27
CA ILE A 63 4.38 -8.19 -2.43
C ILE A 63 3.47 -8.58 -1.27
N LEU A 64 3.90 -8.34 -0.04
CA LEU A 64 3.09 -8.62 1.15
C LEU A 64 1.81 -7.79 1.17
N PHE A 65 1.88 -6.51 0.81
CA PHE A 65 0.73 -5.63 0.72
C PHE A 65 -0.32 -6.17 -0.28
N ILE A 66 0.12 -6.62 -1.46
CA ILE A 66 -0.76 -7.24 -2.47
C ILE A 66 -1.42 -8.50 -1.90
N ILE A 67 -0.65 -9.39 -1.26
CA ILE A 67 -1.18 -10.62 -0.66
C ILE A 67 -2.22 -10.31 0.42
N PHE A 68 -1.90 -9.41 1.35
CA PHE A 68 -2.81 -9.02 2.42
C PHE A 68 -4.05 -8.29 1.92
N SER A 69 -3.92 -7.44 0.89
CA SER A 69 -5.06 -6.79 0.24
C SER A 69 -6.02 -7.82 -0.34
N PHE A 70 -5.48 -8.82 -1.01
CA PHE A 70 -6.26 -9.92 -1.59
C PHE A 70 -7.03 -10.70 -0.52
N LEU A 71 -6.36 -11.07 0.57
CA LEU A 71 -6.97 -11.78 1.68
C LEU A 71 -8.03 -10.95 2.40
N SER A 72 -7.74 -9.68 2.69
CA SER A 72 -8.69 -8.75 3.30
C SER A 72 -9.95 -8.58 2.46
N PHE A 73 -9.77 -8.48 1.16
CA PHE A 73 -10.85 -8.30 0.22
C PHE A 73 -11.81 -9.50 0.23
N THR A 74 -11.27 -10.71 0.13
CA THR A 74 -12.07 -11.94 0.17
C THR A 74 -12.75 -12.13 1.53
N ALA A 75 -12.06 -11.79 2.62
CA ALA A 75 -12.61 -11.81 3.98
C ALA A 75 -13.83 -10.89 4.14
N GLN A 76 -13.77 -9.67 3.59
CA GLN A 76 -14.89 -8.72 3.63
C GLN A 76 -16.12 -9.23 2.89
N VAL A 77 -15.93 -9.85 1.74
CA VAL A 77 -17.05 -10.43 0.96
C VAL A 77 -17.72 -11.59 1.71
N ARG A 78 -16.91 -12.45 2.32
CA ARG A 78 -17.45 -13.55 3.16
C ARG A 78 -18.19 -13.00 4.36
N PHE A 79 -17.65 -11.99 5.03
CA PHE A 79 -18.35 -11.32 6.12
C PHE A 79 -19.70 -10.77 5.68
N ALA A 80 -19.77 -10.14 4.51
CA ALA A 80 -21.02 -9.63 3.95
C ALA A 80 -22.04 -10.74 3.62
N LYS A 81 -21.56 -11.92 3.18
CA LYS A 81 -22.44 -13.07 2.88
C LYS A 81 -22.94 -13.79 4.15
N THR A 82 -22.11 -13.94 5.16
CA THR A 82 -22.38 -14.80 6.33
C THR A 82 -22.85 -14.05 7.56
N GLY A 83 -22.60 -12.71 7.61
CA GLY A 83 -22.87 -11.89 8.79
C GLY A 83 -21.98 -12.20 10.00
N SER A 84 -21.01 -13.12 9.85
CA SER A 84 -20.15 -13.62 10.92
C SER A 84 -18.68 -13.27 10.67
N GLY A 85 -18.07 -12.49 11.61
CA GLY A 85 -16.67 -12.11 11.51
C GLY A 85 -15.70 -13.29 11.59
N THR A 86 -16.06 -14.36 12.29
CA THR A 86 -15.23 -15.57 12.42
C THR A 86 -15.15 -16.36 11.12
N GLU A 87 -16.21 -16.36 10.30
CA GLU A 87 -16.22 -16.98 8.98
C GLU A 87 -15.35 -16.20 7.98
N GLY A 88 -15.27 -14.87 8.10
CA GLY A 88 -14.38 -14.02 7.29
C GLY A 88 -12.88 -14.29 7.53
N LEU A 89 -12.50 -14.86 8.66
CA LEU A 89 -11.10 -15.12 9.03
C LEU A 89 -10.62 -16.55 8.74
N ARG A 90 -11.46 -17.42 8.17
CA ARG A 90 -11.08 -18.78 7.82
C ARG A 90 -10.27 -18.83 6.52
N PHE A 91 -8.96 -18.71 6.64
CA PHE A 91 -8.01 -18.68 5.51
C PHE A 91 -8.18 -19.85 4.51
N ARG A 92 -8.45 -21.05 5.00
CA ARG A 92 -8.61 -22.24 4.16
C ARG A 92 -9.81 -22.13 3.22
N GLU A 93 -10.89 -21.53 3.70
CA GLU A 93 -12.10 -21.33 2.92
C GLU A 93 -11.96 -20.14 1.97
N ILE A 94 -11.25 -19.08 2.40
CA ILE A 94 -10.88 -17.96 1.53
C ILE A 94 -10.10 -18.45 0.31
N LEU A 95 -9.10 -19.31 0.52
CA LEU A 95 -8.32 -19.91 -0.58
C LEU A 95 -9.18 -20.79 -1.49
N ARG A 96 -10.15 -21.52 -0.91
CA ARG A 96 -11.09 -22.33 -1.70
C ARG A 96 -12.03 -21.49 -2.56
N ASP A 97 -12.51 -20.37 -2.04
CA ASP A 97 -13.37 -19.45 -2.79
C ASP A 97 -12.59 -18.75 -3.92
N ILE A 98 -11.34 -18.36 -3.66
CA ILE A 98 -10.43 -17.84 -4.69
C ILE A 98 -10.23 -18.89 -5.81
N SER A 99 -10.08 -20.15 -5.45
CA SER A 99 -9.92 -21.24 -6.43
C SER A 99 -11.17 -21.47 -7.27
N LYS A 100 -12.36 -21.29 -6.72
CA LYS A 100 -13.64 -21.43 -7.44
C LYS A 100 -13.89 -20.32 -8.45
N VAL A 101 -13.62 -19.06 -8.07
CA VAL A 101 -13.78 -17.89 -8.97
C VAL A 101 -12.75 -17.94 -10.10
N GLY A 102 -11.62 -18.58 -9.87
CA GLY A 102 -10.45 -18.57 -10.74
C GLY A 102 -9.53 -17.38 -10.47
N LEU A 103 -8.29 -17.69 -10.11
CA LEU A 103 -7.28 -16.71 -9.71
C LEU A 103 -7.06 -15.62 -10.77
N ILE A 104 -7.03 -16.01 -12.06
CA ILE A 104 -6.81 -15.09 -13.18
C ILE A 104 -8.00 -14.13 -13.32
N LYS A 105 -9.24 -14.65 -13.31
CA LYS A 105 -10.45 -13.82 -13.40
C LYS A 105 -10.49 -12.81 -12.26
N MET A 106 -10.15 -13.23 -11.05
CA MET A 106 -10.14 -12.38 -9.87
C MET A 106 -9.08 -11.28 -9.96
N ILE A 107 -7.85 -11.61 -10.39
CA ILE A 107 -6.77 -10.62 -10.56
C ILE A 107 -7.14 -9.58 -11.62
N VAL A 108 -7.61 -10.03 -12.79
CA VAL A 108 -8.00 -9.13 -13.88
C VAL A 108 -9.12 -8.20 -13.45
N THR A 109 -10.15 -8.73 -12.79
CA THR A 109 -11.27 -7.92 -12.30
C THR A 109 -10.82 -6.91 -11.26
N LEU A 110 -9.94 -7.29 -10.33
CA LEU A 110 -9.38 -6.36 -9.35
C LEU A 110 -8.57 -5.24 -10.02
N ILE A 111 -7.73 -5.56 -11.01
CA ILE A 111 -6.98 -4.56 -11.76
C ILE A 111 -7.93 -3.57 -12.42
N VAL A 112 -8.98 -4.05 -13.07
CA VAL A 112 -9.98 -3.18 -13.71
C VAL A 112 -10.69 -2.29 -12.68
N ILE A 113 -11.11 -2.85 -11.55
CA ILE A 113 -11.74 -2.09 -10.46
C ILE A 113 -10.80 -1.00 -9.94
N TYR A 114 -9.52 -1.32 -9.74
CA TYR A 114 -8.53 -0.33 -9.28
C TYR A 114 -8.26 0.76 -10.31
N ILE A 115 -8.22 0.43 -11.61
CA ILE A 115 -8.07 1.43 -12.68
C ILE A 115 -9.25 2.40 -12.67
N ILE A 116 -10.48 1.89 -12.58
CA ILE A 116 -11.69 2.72 -12.52
C ILE A 116 -11.70 3.56 -11.23
N ALA A 117 -11.38 2.97 -10.08
CA ALA A 117 -11.30 3.69 -8.82
C ALA A 117 -10.25 4.81 -8.87
N PHE A 118 -9.09 4.56 -9.47
CA PHE A 118 -8.05 5.56 -9.66
C PHE A 118 -8.53 6.72 -10.55
N ALA A 119 -9.22 6.42 -11.64
CA ALA A 119 -9.82 7.44 -12.51
C ALA A 119 -10.85 8.29 -11.75
N LEU A 120 -11.69 7.67 -10.92
CA LEU A 120 -12.68 8.38 -10.07
C LEU A 120 -11.99 9.27 -9.04
N VAL A 121 -10.95 8.77 -8.34
CA VAL A 121 -10.16 9.58 -7.40
C VAL A 121 -9.51 10.76 -8.10
N PHE A 122 -8.99 10.57 -9.31
CA PHE A 122 -8.40 11.63 -10.11
C PHE A 122 -9.43 12.73 -10.45
N VAL A 123 -10.63 12.35 -10.89
CA VAL A 123 -11.71 13.30 -11.17
C VAL A 123 -12.12 14.06 -9.90
N ILE A 124 -12.26 13.38 -8.77
CA ILE A 124 -12.58 14.03 -7.50
C ILE A 124 -11.46 14.97 -7.06
N GLY A 125 -10.20 14.59 -7.30
CA GLY A 125 -9.04 15.45 -7.07
C GLY A 125 -9.08 16.73 -7.88
N LEU A 126 -9.49 16.66 -9.15
CA LEU A 126 -9.68 17.86 -9.99
C LEU A 126 -10.79 18.76 -9.45
N ILE A 127 -11.91 18.19 -9.01
CA ILE A 127 -12.99 18.94 -8.35
C ILE A 127 -12.47 19.61 -7.06
N GLY A 128 -11.60 18.93 -6.33
CA GLY A 128 -10.96 19.43 -5.11
C GLY A 128 -10.12 20.69 -5.30
N LEU A 129 -9.70 21.00 -6.55
CA LEU A 129 -8.99 22.25 -6.86
C LEU A 129 -9.89 23.50 -6.77
N ILE A 130 -11.22 23.33 -6.75
CA ILE A 130 -12.16 24.44 -6.57
C ILE A 130 -12.13 24.84 -5.09
N PRO A 131 -11.70 26.07 -4.74
CA PRO A 131 -11.59 26.50 -3.34
C PRO A 131 -12.91 26.34 -2.59
N TYR A 132 -12.84 25.85 -1.36
CA TYR A 132 -13.94 25.62 -0.43
C TYR A 132 -14.98 24.59 -0.88
N ILE A 133 -15.59 24.75 -2.04
CA ILE A 133 -16.69 23.90 -2.55
C ILE A 133 -16.17 22.52 -2.96
N GLY A 134 -15.02 22.47 -3.63
CA GLY A 134 -14.43 21.21 -4.13
C GLY A 134 -14.12 20.22 -3.04
N VAL A 135 -13.61 20.69 -1.89
CA VAL A 135 -13.31 19.85 -0.73
C VAL A 135 -14.60 19.25 -0.15
N PHE A 136 -15.67 20.06 -0.02
CA PHE A 136 -16.97 19.59 0.47
C PHE A 136 -17.57 18.52 -0.46
N ILE A 137 -17.57 18.75 -1.77
CA ILE A 137 -18.06 17.79 -2.76
C ILE A 137 -17.22 16.51 -2.69
N GLY A 138 -15.90 16.62 -2.61
CA GLY A 138 -14.99 15.48 -2.52
C GLY A 138 -15.29 14.59 -1.30
N ILE A 139 -15.45 15.20 -0.13
CA ILE A 139 -15.67 14.47 1.13
C ILE A 139 -17.08 13.89 1.20
N PHE A 140 -18.11 14.67 0.93
CA PHE A 140 -19.50 14.24 1.16
C PHE A 140 -20.13 13.47 0.01
N VAL A 141 -19.65 13.65 -1.22
CA VAL A 141 -20.18 12.96 -2.40
C VAL A 141 -19.15 11.98 -2.96
N GLY A 142 -17.91 12.45 -3.19
CA GLY A 142 -16.87 11.69 -3.86
C GLY A 142 -16.44 10.45 -3.09
N ILE A 143 -16.10 10.60 -1.81
CA ILE A 143 -15.65 9.46 -0.98
C ILE A 143 -16.76 8.42 -0.80
N PRO A 144 -18.01 8.76 -0.40
CA PRO A 144 -19.09 7.80 -0.31
C PRO A 144 -19.38 7.10 -1.64
N PHE A 145 -19.33 7.82 -2.76
CA PHE A 145 -19.52 7.24 -4.09
C PHE A 145 -18.46 6.19 -4.42
N ILE A 146 -17.18 6.47 -4.18
CA ILE A 146 -16.09 5.50 -4.40
C ILE A 146 -16.29 4.27 -3.55
N ILE A 147 -16.62 4.45 -2.27
CA ILE A 147 -16.86 3.35 -1.34
C ILE A 147 -17.99 2.45 -1.84
N LEU A 148 -19.13 3.03 -2.19
CA LEU A 148 -20.29 2.27 -2.72
C LEU A 148 -19.95 1.58 -4.04
N PHE A 149 -19.23 2.25 -4.94
CA PHE A 149 -18.78 1.68 -6.19
C PHE A 149 -17.90 0.44 -5.95
N LEU A 150 -16.90 0.56 -5.09
CA LEU A 150 -15.99 -0.55 -4.76
C LEU A 150 -16.76 -1.74 -4.19
N TYR A 151 -17.60 -1.53 -3.18
CA TYR A 151 -18.38 -2.61 -2.57
C TYR A 151 -19.35 -3.28 -3.55
N ARG A 152 -19.98 -2.51 -4.44
CA ARG A 152 -20.87 -3.06 -5.46
C ARG A 152 -20.11 -3.87 -6.52
N ALA A 153 -18.99 -3.36 -7.00
CA ALA A 153 -18.14 -4.04 -7.98
C ALA A 153 -17.63 -5.39 -7.44
N ILE A 154 -17.26 -5.41 -6.18
CA ILE A 154 -16.84 -6.62 -5.46
C ILE A 154 -17.99 -7.60 -5.31
N GLY A 155 -19.17 -7.13 -4.89
CA GLY A 155 -20.34 -7.96 -4.73
C GLY A 155 -20.72 -8.68 -6.02
N LEU A 156 -20.65 -7.99 -7.17
CA LEU A 156 -20.91 -8.56 -8.49
C LEU A 156 -19.89 -9.65 -8.87
N LEU A 157 -18.61 -9.45 -8.57
CA LEU A 157 -17.58 -10.46 -8.85
C LEU A 157 -17.87 -11.81 -8.17
N TYR A 158 -18.46 -11.76 -6.97
CA TYR A 158 -18.78 -12.95 -6.19
C TYR A 158 -20.22 -13.47 -6.41
N ALA A 159 -21.08 -12.70 -7.05
CA ALA A 159 -22.42 -13.16 -7.40
C ALA A 159 -22.39 -14.23 -8.52
N ASP A 160 -21.37 -14.16 -9.38
CA ASP A 160 -21.14 -15.10 -10.47
C ASP A 160 -20.33 -16.36 -10.06
N ALA A 161 -19.97 -16.48 -8.77
CA ALA A 161 -19.18 -17.59 -8.22
C ALA A 161 -20.03 -18.52 -7.34
#